data_05e6234835ca82e4017d087edc3e0d42
#
_entry.id   05e6234835ca82e4017d087edc3e0d42
#
_cell.length_a   1.000
_cell.length_b   1.000
_cell.length_c   1.000
_cell.angle_alpha   90.00
_cell.angle_beta   90.00
_cell.angle_gamma   90.00
#
_symmetry.space_group_name_H-M   'P 1'
#
loop_
_entity.id
_entity.type
_entity.pdbx_description
1 polymer ?
#
loop_
_entity_poly.entity_id
_entity_poly.type
_entity_poly.pdbx_seq_one_letter_code
_entity_poly.pdbx_strand_id
1 'polypeptide(L)'
;MAKVKTIYSVYKEDASRRKLENVLPEFYPSLPKKKFDVIYADPPWDYNGKMQFDRSGLTSENGDLAKNVFISAATFKYPTVKTSELKKMPILDIANDDCLLFMWATSPHLEQAIDLGNAWGFEYKTVAFVWDKMNHNPGQYTLSGTELCLVFKRGRIPRPRGTRNERQLIRSPRRAHSQKPDEVIEAITRMFPEQKKIELFARRSVKGWTTWGLDMVIDSYKAFPEVQLKPESKKKSDYLELDFE
;
A
#
# COMPACT_ATOMS: atom_id res chain seq x y z
N MET A 1 -0.62 -28.79 22.90
CA MET A 1 -0.58 -28.03 21.64
C MET A 1 -0.84 -26.58 21.96
N ALA A 2 0.16 -25.70 21.86
CA ALA A 2 -0.02 -24.26 22.07
C ALA A 2 -0.90 -23.72 20.95
N LYS A 3 -2.04 -23.05 21.31
CA LYS A 3 -2.86 -22.34 20.34
C LYS A 3 -2.01 -21.26 19.70
N VAL A 4 -1.78 -21.36 18.40
CA VAL A 4 -1.17 -20.28 17.61
C VAL A 4 -2.11 -19.09 17.77
N LYS A 5 -1.65 -18.07 18.51
CA LYS A 5 -2.40 -16.80 18.62
C LYS A 5 -2.39 -16.16 17.25
N THR A 6 -3.54 -15.99 16.65
CA THR A 6 -3.64 -15.21 15.43
C THR A 6 -3.31 -13.75 15.75
N ILE A 7 -2.67 -13.03 14.84
CA ILE A 7 -2.39 -11.59 14.98
C ILE A 7 -3.67 -10.84 15.38
N TYR A 8 -4.81 -11.26 14.87
CA TYR A 8 -6.11 -10.72 15.22
C TYR A 8 -6.50 -10.93 16.70
N SER A 9 -6.14 -12.09 17.31
CA SER A 9 -6.41 -12.34 18.73
C SER A 9 -5.47 -11.53 19.63
N VAL A 10 -4.22 -11.36 19.24
CA VAL A 10 -3.25 -10.48 19.93
C VAL A 10 -3.72 -9.03 19.89
N TYR A 11 -4.26 -8.57 18.76
CA TYR A 11 -4.82 -7.22 18.63
C TYR A 11 -6.06 -6.99 19.45
N LYS A 12 -6.97 -7.97 19.54
CA LYS A 12 -8.17 -7.88 20.40
C LYS A 12 -7.84 -7.89 21.88
N GLU A 13 -6.86 -8.69 22.29
CA GLU A 13 -6.45 -8.76 23.68
C GLU A 13 -5.67 -7.52 24.14
N ASP A 14 -5.03 -6.79 23.21
CA ASP A 14 -4.07 -5.71 23.50
C ASP A 14 -4.42 -4.35 22.89
N ALA A 15 -5.69 -4.11 22.56
CA ALA A 15 -6.15 -2.78 22.12
C ALA A 15 -5.85 -1.67 23.17
N SER A 16 -5.57 -2.04 24.43
CA SER A 16 -5.11 -1.16 25.49
C SER A 16 -3.57 -0.92 25.49
N ARG A 17 -2.80 -1.80 24.89
CA ARG A 17 -1.31 -1.70 24.82
C ARG A 17 -0.83 -1.27 23.45
N ARG A 18 -1.07 -0.02 23.11
CA ARG A 18 -0.79 0.63 21.80
C ARG A 18 0.68 0.74 21.40
N LYS A 19 1.56 -0.12 21.87
CA LYS A 19 2.98 -0.14 21.51
C LYS A 19 3.41 -1.54 21.18
N LEU A 20 2.94 -2.07 20.04
CA LEU A 20 3.68 -3.17 19.44
C LEU A 20 5.02 -2.61 18.97
N GLU A 21 6.06 -2.89 19.74
CA GLU A 21 7.44 -2.73 19.34
C GLU A 21 7.84 -4.00 18.61
N ASN A 22 8.72 -3.89 17.60
CA ASN A 22 9.22 -5.03 16.83
C ASN A 22 8.19 -5.80 15.97
N VAL A 23 7.18 -5.13 15.45
CA VAL A 23 6.14 -5.77 14.61
C VAL A 23 6.73 -6.53 13.42
N LEU A 24 7.76 -5.97 12.77
CA LEU A 24 8.38 -6.60 11.61
C LEU A 24 9.04 -7.93 11.94
N PRO A 25 9.97 -8.05 12.91
CA PRO A 25 10.63 -9.33 13.19
C PRO A 25 9.71 -10.36 13.83
N GLU A 26 8.65 -9.94 14.54
CA GLU A 26 7.75 -10.88 15.22
C GLU A 26 6.69 -11.48 14.29
N PHE A 27 6.18 -10.69 13.34
CA PHE A 27 5.00 -11.06 12.57
C PHE A 27 5.26 -11.25 11.07
N TYR A 28 6.29 -10.61 10.53
CA TYR A 28 6.59 -10.72 9.10
C TYR A 28 7.63 -11.81 8.83
N PRO A 29 7.53 -12.53 7.71
CA PRO A 29 8.56 -13.50 7.32
C PRO A 29 9.87 -12.78 6.98
N SER A 30 10.97 -13.52 6.93
CA SER A 30 12.24 -13.00 6.40
C SER A 30 12.07 -12.57 4.93
N LEU A 31 12.78 -11.53 4.52
CA LEU A 31 12.82 -11.13 3.11
C LEU A 31 13.41 -12.27 2.25
N PRO A 32 12.94 -12.42 0.99
CA PRO A 32 13.42 -13.48 0.11
C PRO A 32 14.90 -13.29 -0.25
N LYS A 33 15.66 -14.40 -0.31
CA LYS A 33 17.09 -14.39 -0.68
C LYS A 33 17.30 -14.28 -2.21
N LYS A 34 16.62 -13.35 -2.87
CA LYS A 34 16.79 -13.06 -4.32
C LYS A 34 16.57 -11.58 -4.59
N LYS A 35 17.12 -11.10 -5.70
CA LYS A 35 17.06 -9.70 -6.08
C LYS A 35 15.99 -9.44 -7.13
N PHE A 36 15.46 -8.22 -7.10
CA PHE A 36 14.36 -7.76 -7.95
C PHE A 36 14.73 -6.44 -8.66
N ASP A 37 14.15 -6.26 -9.84
CA ASP A 37 14.30 -5.08 -10.67
C ASP A 37 13.18 -4.05 -10.41
N VAL A 38 12.04 -4.53 -9.88
CA VAL A 38 10.89 -3.71 -9.55
C VAL A 38 10.34 -4.14 -8.19
N ILE A 39 10.24 -3.19 -7.29
CA ILE A 39 9.63 -3.33 -5.97
C ILE A 39 8.37 -2.48 -5.94
N TYR A 40 7.25 -3.08 -5.53
CA TYR A 40 5.98 -2.40 -5.29
C TYR A 40 5.62 -2.56 -3.82
N ALA A 41 5.30 -1.47 -3.13
CA ALA A 41 5.10 -1.47 -1.69
C ALA A 41 3.88 -0.66 -1.28
N ASP A 42 3.08 -1.23 -0.38
CA ASP A 42 2.01 -0.54 0.34
C ASP A 42 2.29 -0.61 1.85
N PRO A 43 3.20 0.24 2.37
CA PRO A 43 3.60 0.16 3.77
C PRO A 43 2.41 0.34 4.72
N PRO A 44 2.34 -0.43 5.81
CA PRO A 44 1.29 -0.33 6.81
C PRO A 44 1.53 0.87 7.73
N TRP A 45 1.30 2.09 7.20
CA TRP A 45 1.58 3.35 7.88
C TRP A 45 0.93 3.45 9.25
N ASP A 46 1.69 3.92 10.23
CA ASP A 46 1.18 4.28 11.55
C ASP A 46 0.68 5.74 11.54
N TYR A 47 -0.59 5.92 11.75
CA TYR A 47 -1.25 7.24 11.75
C TYR A 47 -1.12 8.02 13.05
N ASN A 48 -0.32 7.54 14.03
CA ASN A 48 -0.11 8.21 15.33
C ASN A 48 -1.41 8.72 16.01
N GLY A 49 -2.51 8.03 15.81
CA GLY A 49 -3.81 8.37 16.37
C GLY A 49 -4.48 9.63 15.80
N LYS A 50 -3.96 10.23 14.73
CA LYS A 50 -4.47 11.49 14.15
C LYS A 50 -5.48 11.28 13.01
N MET A 51 -6.19 10.17 12.92
CA MET A 51 -7.27 10.04 11.95
C MET A 51 -8.55 10.63 12.49
N GLN A 52 -9.18 11.48 11.68
CA GLN A 52 -10.47 12.09 12.00
C GLN A 52 -11.59 11.05 11.98
N PHE A 53 -12.53 11.23 12.89
CA PHE A 53 -13.73 10.43 13.03
C PHE A 53 -14.81 10.87 12.05
N ASP A 54 -15.53 9.88 11.54
CA ASP A 54 -16.94 10.05 11.22
C ASP A 54 -17.72 10.14 12.54
N ARG A 55 -18.28 11.31 12.83
CA ARG A 55 -19.11 11.56 14.02
C ARG A 55 -20.56 11.14 13.86
N SER A 56 -20.94 10.61 12.70
CA SER A 56 -22.34 10.39 12.33
C SER A 56 -23.01 9.17 12.97
N GLY A 57 -22.34 8.45 13.88
CA GLY A 57 -22.89 7.24 14.49
C GLY A 57 -22.68 7.07 15.99
N LEU A 58 -22.14 8.05 16.71
CA LEU A 58 -21.80 7.92 18.13
C LEU A 58 -22.60 8.92 19.01
N THR A 59 -23.90 8.80 19.00
CA THR A 59 -24.73 9.28 20.10
C THR A 59 -24.99 8.11 21.03
N SER A 60 -24.39 8.15 22.24
CA SER A 60 -24.86 7.29 23.33
C SER A 60 -26.27 7.75 23.73
N GLU A 61 -27.11 6.82 24.13
CA GLU A 61 -28.47 7.11 24.62
C GLU A 61 -28.50 8.11 25.80
N ASN A 62 -27.37 8.46 26.39
CA ASN A 62 -27.22 9.36 27.52
C ASN A 62 -26.61 10.72 27.19
N GLY A 63 -26.45 11.10 25.91
CA GLY A 63 -26.00 12.45 25.54
C GLY A 63 -24.55 12.77 25.86
N ASP A 64 -23.78 11.87 26.45
CA ASP A 64 -22.35 12.03 26.69
C ASP A 64 -21.60 11.68 25.42
N LEU A 65 -21.08 12.71 24.77
CA LEU A 65 -20.08 12.58 23.73
C LEU A 65 -18.94 11.73 24.28
N ALA A 66 -18.74 10.55 23.71
CA ALA A 66 -17.58 9.72 24.01
C ALA A 66 -16.32 10.54 23.75
N LYS A 67 -15.85 11.23 24.77
CA LYS A 67 -14.61 12.00 24.76
C LYS A 67 -13.47 11.01 24.52
N ASN A 68 -12.81 11.16 23.36
CA ASN A 68 -11.46 10.64 23.11
C ASN A 68 -11.31 9.14 22.81
N VAL A 69 -12.12 8.57 21.93
CA VAL A 69 -11.70 7.32 21.27
C VAL A 69 -11.01 7.65 19.95
N PHE A 70 -9.72 8.00 20.01
CA PHE A 70 -8.87 8.18 18.83
C PHE A 70 -8.36 6.82 18.36
N ILE A 71 -9.14 6.12 17.55
CA ILE A 71 -8.76 4.84 17.01
C ILE A 71 -8.72 4.97 15.49
N SER A 72 -7.51 4.84 14.90
CA SER A 72 -7.38 4.74 13.45
C SER A 72 -8.13 3.49 12.99
N ALA A 73 -9.05 3.64 12.03
CA ALA A 73 -9.77 2.52 11.44
C ALA A 73 -8.83 1.44 10.88
N ALA A 74 -7.61 1.83 10.50
CA ALA A 74 -6.55 0.94 10.04
C ALA A 74 -5.99 0.07 11.17
N THR A 75 -5.76 0.63 12.35
CA THR A 75 -5.17 -0.07 13.51
C THR A 75 -6.05 -1.21 14.02
N PHE A 76 -7.37 -1.18 13.75
CA PHE A 76 -8.27 -2.27 14.12
C PHE A 76 -8.24 -3.47 13.17
N LYS A 77 -7.71 -3.29 11.98
CA LYS A 77 -7.80 -4.29 10.92
C LYS A 77 -6.48 -5.00 10.65
N TYR A 78 -5.35 -4.34 10.86
CA TYR A 78 -4.01 -4.92 10.70
C TYR A 78 -2.98 -4.12 11.51
N PRO A 79 -1.83 -4.76 11.86
CA PRO A 79 -0.74 -4.09 12.53
C PRO A 79 -0.18 -2.97 11.68
N THR A 80 -0.19 -1.75 12.21
CA THR A 80 0.58 -0.66 11.64
C THR A 80 2.03 -0.75 12.13
N VAL A 81 2.98 -0.27 11.33
CA VAL A 81 4.40 -0.29 11.63
C VAL A 81 4.93 1.14 11.67
N LYS A 82 5.68 1.47 12.72
CA LYS A 82 6.32 2.79 12.82
C LYS A 82 7.29 3.00 11.65
N THR A 83 7.31 4.20 11.09
CA THR A 83 8.25 4.54 10.00
C THR A 83 9.71 4.28 10.38
N SER A 84 10.08 4.47 11.66
CA SER A 84 11.41 4.15 12.16
C SER A 84 11.77 2.66 12.05
N GLU A 85 10.79 1.77 12.19
CA GLU A 85 10.99 0.32 12.00
C GLU A 85 11.03 -0.03 10.51
N LEU A 86 10.14 0.56 9.69
CA LEU A 86 10.16 0.37 8.24
C LEU A 86 11.52 0.76 7.63
N LYS A 87 12.14 1.83 8.11
CA LYS A 87 13.47 2.28 7.67
C LYS A 87 14.58 1.28 7.93
N LYS A 88 14.44 0.41 8.93
CA LYS A 88 15.43 -0.63 9.25
C LYS A 88 15.36 -1.86 8.34
N MET A 89 14.34 -1.95 7.48
CA MET A 89 14.23 -3.07 6.55
C MET A 89 15.40 -3.08 5.56
N PRO A 90 16.11 -4.21 5.40
CA PRO A 90 17.27 -4.31 4.51
C PRO A 90 16.83 -4.48 3.04
N ILE A 91 16.13 -3.48 2.50
CA ILE A 91 15.56 -3.53 1.14
C ILE A 91 16.65 -3.63 0.07
N LEU A 92 17.85 -3.12 0.33
CA LEU A 92 18.98 -3.24 -0.60
C LEU A 92 19.44 -4.68 -0.80
N ASP A 93 19.17 -5.58 0.16
CA ASP A 93 19.51 -7.00 0.03
C ASP A 93 18.66 -7.69 -1.04
N ILE A 94 17.48 -7.15 -1.33
CA ILE A 94 16.56 -7.67 -2.34
C ILE A 94 16.47 -6.79 -3.59
N ALA A 95 17.15 -5.67 -3.66
CA ALA A 95 17.16 -4.77 -4.80
C ALA A 95 18.36 -5.05 -5.71
N ASN A 96 18.13 -5.10 -7.03
CA ASN A 96 19.20 -5.01 -8.02
C ASN A 96 19.79 -3.59 -8.04
N ASP A 97 20.99 -3.42 -8.64
CA ASP A 97 21.62 -2.11 -8.77
C ASP A 97 20.78 -1.16 -9.62
N ASP A 98 20.16 -1.68 -10.67
CA ASP A 98 19.19 -0.99 -11.51
C ASP A 98 17.78 -1.44 -11.05
N CYS A 99 17.12 -0.66 -10.20
CA CYS A 99 15.85 -1.03 -9.60
C CYS A 99 14.92 0.17 -9.47
N LEU A 100 13.60 -0.07 -9.64
CA LEU A 100 12.54 0.90 -9.33
C LEU A 100 11.75 0.47 -8.13
N LEU A 101 11.39 1.43 -7.28
CA LEU A 101 10.46 1.26 -6.18
C LEU A 101 9.21 2.08 -6.47
N PHE A 102 8.05 1.42 -6.51
CA PHE A 102 6.73 2.04 -6.52
C PHE A 102 6.13 1.93 -5.13
N MET A 103 5.85 3.05 -4.48
CA MET A 103 5.39 3.06 -3.09
C MET A 103 4.12 3.87 -2.92
N TRP A 104 3.11 3.26 -2.31
CA TRP A 104 1.87 3.95 -1.96
C TRP A 104 2.05 4.86 -0.75
N ALA A 105 1.48 6.04 -0.87
CA ALA A 105 1.39 7.02 0.20
C ALA A 105 -0.01 7.65 0.22
N THR A 106 -0.57 7.81 1.40
CA THR A 106 -1.70 8.72 1.59
C THR A 106 -1.17 10.15 1.71
N SER A 107 -1.99 11.15 1.39
CA SER A 107 -1.56 12.55 1.44
C SER A 107 -0.89 12.96 2.75
N PRO A 108 -1.39 12.55 3.95
CA PRO A 108 -0.74 12.88 5.22
C PRO A 108 0.63 12.21 5.43
N HIS A 109 0.96 11.14 4.67
CA HIS A 109 2.21 10.40 4.79
C HIS A 109 3.18 10.65 3.64
N LEU A 110 2.95 11.68 2.82
CA LEU A 110 3.78 11.94 1.64
C LEU A 110 5.25 12.18 2.01
N GLU A 111 5.51 13.02 3.00
CA GLU A 111 6.86 13.31 3.49
C GLU A 111 7.54 12.05 4.04
N GLN A 112 6.82 11.29 4.87
CA GLN A 112 7.33 10.04 5.45
C GLN A 112 7.60 8.97 4.39
N ALA A 113 6.80 8.92 3.31
CA ALA A 113 7.02 7.98 2.22
C ALA A 113 8.28 8.33 1.41
N ILE A 114 8.52 9.63 1.16
CA ILE A 114 9.74 10.08 0.49
C ILE A 114 10.97 9.76 1.36
N ASP A 115 10.90 10.05 2.64
CA ASP A 115 11.96 9.77 3.60
C ASP A 115 12.23 8.25 3.75
N LEU A 116 11.16 7.41 3.73
CA LEU A 116 11.30 5.97 3.75
C LEU A 116 11.99 5.44 2.48
N GLY A 117 11.59 5.91 1.30
CA GLY A 117 12.21 5.52 0.04
C GLY A 117 13.70 5.86 -0.01
N ASN A 118 14.07 7.04 0.51
CA ASN A 118 15.47 7.46 0.63
C ASN A 118 16.23 6.58 1.64
N ALA A 119 15.62 6.26 2.78
CA ALA A 119 16.22 5.36 3.78
C ALA A 119 16.44 3.94 3.24
N TRP A 120 15.61 3.48 2.31
CA TRP A 120 15.79 2.21 1.59
C TRP A 120 16.81 2.29 0.44
N GLY A 121 17.50 3.43 0.25
CA GLY A 121 18.54 3.62 -0.75
C GLY A 121 18.04 3.93 -2.17
N PHE A 122 16.83 4.48 -2.29
CA PHE A 122 16.24 4.91 -3.55
C PHE A 122 16.05 6.42 -3.59
N GLU A 123 16.22 7.02 -4.73
CA GLU A 123 16.00 8.45 -4.98
C GLU A 123 14.57 8.68 -5.50
N TYR A 124 13.81 9.55 -4.85
CA TYR A 124 12.47 9.96 -5.32
C TYR A 124 12.55 10.60 -6.71
N LYS A 125 11.65 10.24 -7.59
CA LYS A 125 11.59 10.81 -8.95
C LYS A 125 10.31 11.58 -9.22
N THR A 126 9.16 10.98 -9.00
CA THR A 126 7.87 11.63 -9.26
C THR A 126 6.70 10.79 -8.68
N VAL A 127 5.48 11.29 -8.86
CA VAL A 127 4.25 10.51 -8.69
C VAL A 127 4.05 9.67 -9.94
N ALA A 128 4.07 8.34 -9.78
CA ALA A 128 3.82 7.40 -10.87
C ALA A 128 2.34 7.27 -11.19
N PHE A 129 1.51 7.08 -10.14
CA PHE A 129 0.06 6.95 -10.29
C PHE A 129 -0.66 7.76 -9.21
N VAL A 130 -1.83 8.29 -9.60
CA VAL A 130 -2.80 8.92 -8.72
C VAL A 130 -4.07 8.07 -8.78
N TRP A 131 -4.45 7.48 -7.66
CA TRP A 131 -5.71 6.74 -7.57
C TRP A 131 -6.83 7.67 -7.12
N ASP A 132 -7.77 7.95 -8.02
CA ASP A 132 -9.05 8.52 -7.69
C ASP A 132 -9.97 7.40 -7.21
N LYS A 133 -10.33 7.43 -5.93
CA LYS A 133 -11.15 6.41 -5.26
C LYS A 133 -12.63 6.50 -5.62
N MET A 134 -13.02 7.51 -6.40
CA MET A 134 -14.41 7.80 -6.78
C MET A 134 -15.34 7.94 -5.55
N ASN A 135 -14.77 8.20 -4.40
CA ASN A 135 -15.45 8.44 -3.13
C ASN A 135 -14.57 9.32 -2.26
N HIS A 136 -15.17 10.12 -1.41
CA HIS A 136 -14.50 11.12 -0.59
C HIS A 136 -14.64 10.79 0.88
N ASN A 137 -13.55 10.98 1.63
CA ASN A 137 -13.58 10.98 3.08
C ASN A 137 -13.50 12.41 3.59
N PRO A 138 -14.18 12.74 4.68
CA PRO A 138 -13.94 14.00 5.37
C PRO A 138 -12.46 14.12 5.73
N GLY A 139 -11.87 15.26 5.39
CA GLY A 139 -10.52 15.64 5.76
C GLY A 139 -10.53 16.97 6.50
N GLN A 140 -9.41 17.31 7.11
CA GLN A 140 -9.28 18.55 7.87
C GLN A 140 -9.35 19.80 6.98
N TYR A 141 -8.86 19.70 5.75
CA TYR A 141 -8.77 20.82 4.81
C TYR A 141 -9.65 20.62 3.59
N THR A 142 -9.68 19.42 3.04
CA THR A 142 -10.43 19.06 1.84
C THR A 142 -11.05 17.69 1.97
N LEU A 143 -11.99 17.34 1.08
CA LEU A 143 -12.49 15.98 0.97
C LEU A 143 -11.42 15.08 0.33
N SER A 144 -10.88 14.15 1.10
CA SER A 144 -9.82 13.25 0.62
C SER A 144 -10.39 12.14 -0.25
N GLY A 145 -10.11 12.19 -1.56
CA GLY A 145 -10.56 11.18 -2.54
C GLY A 145 -9.44 10.41 -3.22
N THR A 146 -8.18 10.78 -2.99
CA THR A 146 -7.05 10.20 -3.74
C THR A 146 -6.01 9.53 -2.84
N GLU A 147 -5.22 8.64 -3.45
CA GLU A 147 -3.94 8.16 -2.92
C GLU A 147 -2.89 8.22 -4.02
N LEU A 148 -1.63 8.36 -3.63
CA LEU A 148 -0.50 8.54 -4.53
C LEU A 148 0.38 7.28 -4.53
N CYS A 149 0.78 6.82 -5.70
CA CYS A 149 1.84 5.85 -5.86
C CYS A 149 3.09 6.58 -6.37
N LEU A 150 4.08 6.69 -5.52
CA LEU A 150 5.34 7.38 -5.81
C LEU A 150 6.30 6.44 -6.51
N VAL A 151 7.16 6.97 -7.41
CA VAL A 151 8.24 6.19 -7.99
C VAL A 151 9.60 6.74 -7.57
N PHE A 152 10.44 5.79 -7.14
CA PHE A 152 11.83 6.02 -6.76
C PHE A 152 12.73 5.17 -7.64
N LYS A 153 13.98 5.55 -7.76
CA LYS A 153 14.95 4.89 -8.60
C LYS A 153 16.28 4.67 -7.86
N ARG A 154 16.83 3.47 -8.04
CA ARG A 154 18.22 3.13 -7.76
C ARG A 154 18.91 2.79 -9.09
N GLY A 155 20.09 3.31 -9.34
CA GLY A 155 20.80 3.11 -10.60
C GLY A 155 20.02 3.60 -11.82
N ARG A 156 19.89 2.78 -12.84
CA ARG A 156 19.17 3.08 -14.09
C ARG A 156 17.77 2.45 -14.07
N ILE A 157 16.93 2.89 -15.00
CA ILE A 157 15.63 2.23 -15.22
C ILE A 157 15.88 0.84 -15.82
N PRO A 158 15.33 -0.24 -15.23
CA PRO A 158 15.52 -1.60 -15.73
C PRO A 158 15.09 -1.76 -17.19
N ARG A 159 15.82 -2.57 -17.94
CA ARG A 159 15.58 -2.87 -19.35
C ARG A 159 15.52 -4.39 -19.59
N PRO A 160 14.84 -4.88 -20.66
CA PRO A 160 14.07 -4.09 -21.63
C PRO A 160 12.81 -3.49 -20.99
N ARG A 161 12.28 -2.42 -21.56
CA ARG A 161 11.00 -1.84 -21.13
C ARG A 161 9.88 -2.29 -22.05
N GLY A 162 8.73 -2.57 -21.45
CA GLY A 162 7.48 -2.70 -22.15
C GLY A 162 6.85 -1.35 -22.50
N THR A 163 5.55 -1.21 -22.28
CA THR A 163 4.81 0.04 -22.57
C THR A 163 5.37 1.25 -21.81
N ARG A 164 5.22 2.44 -22.39
CA ARG A 164 5.65 3.72 -21.77
C ARG A 164 4.54 4.75 -21.71
N ASN A 165 3.34 4.38 -22.12
CA ASN A 165 2.17 5.25 -22.24
C ASN A 165 1.05 4.91 -21.25
N GLU A 166 1.41 4.30 -20.11
CA GLU A 166 0.46 4.07 -19.02
C GLU A 166 -0.04 5.41 -18.44
N ARG A 167 -1.33 5.50 -18.22
CA ARG A 167 -1.93 6.72 -17.67
C ARG A 167 -1.61 6.86 -16.19
N GLN A 168 -1.26 8.06 -15.78
CA GLN A 168 -0.98 8.37 -14.37
C GLN A 168 -2.25 8.33 -13.51
N LEU A 169 -3.39 8.84 -14.02
CA LEU A 169 -4.64 8.87 -13.29
C LEU A 169 -5.38 7.54 -13.44
N ILE A 170 -5.62 6.88 -12.33
CA ILE A 170 -6.39 5.64 -12.22
C ILE A 170 -7.70 5.93 -11.50
N ARG A 171 -8.82 5.81 -12.19
CA ARG A 171 -10.16 5.89 -11.61
C ARG A 171 -10.68 4.50 -11.34
N SER A 172 -10.78 4.14 -10.06
CA SER A 172 -11.23 2.81 -9.65
C SER A 172 -11.93 2.92 -8.30
N PRO A 173 -13.15 2.39 -8.15
CA PRO A 173 -13.84 2.46 -6.87
C PRO A 173 -13.09 1.69 -5.80
N ARG A 174 -13.27 2.08 -4.55
CA ARG A 174 -12.77 1.33 -3.41
C ARG A 174 -13.35 -0.09 -3.44
N ARG A 175 -12.48 -1.06 -3.17
CA ARG A 175 -12.84 -2.46 -2.96
C ARG A 175 -12.77 -2.80 -1.47
N ALA A 176 -12.31 -4.01 -1.14
CA ALA A 176 -12.07 -4.40 0.23
C ALA A 176 -11.14 -3.41 0.94
N HIS A 177 -11.17 -3.39 2.26
CA HIS A 177 -10.48 -2.38 3.06
C HIS A 177 -8.99 -2.30 2.72
N SER A 178 -8.54 -1.10 2.37
CA SER A 178 -7.12 -0.79 2.04
C SER A 178 -6.56 -1.52 0.80
N GLN A 179 -7.39 -2.19 0.01
CA GLN A 179 -6.97 -2.82 -1.24
C GLN A 179 -6.69 -1.75 -2.30
N LYS A 180 -5.48 -1.76 -2.84
CA LYS A 180 -5.10 -0.89 -3.95
C LYS A 180 -5.69 -1.36 -5.28
N PRO A 181 -5.90 -0.48 -6.27
CA PRO A 181 -6.46 -0.86 -7.56
C PRO A 181 -5.52 -1.80 -8.31
N ASP A 182 -6.10 -2.87 -8.88
CA ASP A 182 -5.35 -3.86 -9.66
C ASP A 182 -4.74 -3.25 -10.91
N GLU A 183 -5.38 -2.24 -11.45
CA GLU A 183 -4.96 -1.49 -12.62
C GLU A 183 -3.53 -0.96 -12.49
N VAL A 184 -3.08 -0.64 -11.27
CA VAL A 184 -1.71 -0.15 -11.05
C VAL A 184 -0.68 -1.27 -11.17
N ILE A 185 -0.92 -2.43 -10.53
CA ILE A 185 0.01 -3.56 -10.62
C ILE A 185 0.05 -4.14 -12.05
N GLU A 186 -1.10 -4.12 -12.75
CA GLU A 186 -1.20 -4.48 -14.16
C GLU A 186 -0.40 -3.51 -15.05
N ALA A 187 -0.53 -2.19 -14.83
CA ALA A 187 0.23 -1.17 -15.54
C ALA A 187 1.74 -1.37 -15.34
N ILE A 188 2.19 -1.54 -14.09
CA ILE A 188 3.60 -1.82 -13.79
C ILE A 188 4.06 -3.11 -14.50
N THR A 189 3.22 -4.13 -14.56
CA THR A 189 3.55 -5.39 -15.26
C THR A 189 3.73 -5.16 -16.76
N ARG A 190 2.88 -4.35 -17.40
CA ARG A 190 3.04 -4.00 -18.82
C ARG A 190 4.26 -3.11 -19.07
N MET A 191 4.59 -2.22 -18.13
CA MET A 191 5.80 -1.39 -18.20
C MET A 191 7.10 -2.19 -18.08
N PHE A 192 7.06 -3.30 -17.32
CA PHE A 192 8.21 -4.13 -16.97
C PHE A 192 7.85 -5.62 -17.06
N PRO A 193 7.59 -6.14 -18.28
CA PRO A 193 7.08 -7.50 -18.45
C PRO A 193 8.10 -8.60 -18.07
N GLU A 194 9.39 -8.37 -18.34
CA GLU A 194 10.45 -9.37 -18.17
C GLU A 194 11.18 -9.27 -16.82
N GLN A 195 11.04 -8.14 -16.13
CA GLN A 195 11.73 -7.86 -14.89
C GLN A 195 11.23 -8.74 -13.74
N LYS A 196 12.14 -9.09 -12.84
CA LYS A 196 11.78 -9.73 -11.56
C LYS A 196 11.09 -8.71 -10.67
N LYS A 197 9.87 -9.02 -10.26
CA LYS A 197 8.99 -8.10 -9.51
C LYS A 197 8.66 -8.69 -8.14
N ILE A 198 8.62 -7.84 -7.11
CA ILE A 198 8.13 -8.18 -5.78
C ILE A 198 7.11 -7.14 -5.29
N GLU A 199 6.03 -7.63 -4.69
CA GLU A 199 5.11 -6.83 -3.88
C GLU A 199 5.43 -7.01 -2.41
N LEU A 200 5.80 -5.93 -1.73
CA LEU A 200 5.99 -5.87 -0.28
C LEU A 200 4.70 -5.49 0.42
N PHE A 201 4.46 -6.08 1.59
CA PHE A 201 3.23 -5.94 2.36
C PHE A 201 2.00 -6.46 1.60
N ALA A 202 2.23 -7.45 0.72
CA ALA A 202 1.22 -8.08 -0.09
C ALA A 202 0.15 -8.75 0.77
N ARG A 203 -1.10 -8.68 0.30
CA ARG A 203 -2.26 -9.33 0.94
C ARG A 203 -2.82 -10.48 0.12
N ARG A 204 -2.27 -10.73 -1.05
CA ARG A 204 -2.68 -11.77 -1.99
C ARG A 204 -1.54 -12.10 -2.95
N SER A 205 -1.64 -13.24 -3.60
CA SER A 205 -0.72 -13.61 -4.67
C SER A 205 -1.12 -12.92 -5.98
N VAL A 206 -0.12 -12.50 -6.75
CA VAL A 206 -0.28 -11.93 -8.08
C VAL A 206 0.60 -12.71 -9.06
N LYS A 207 0.02 -13.19 -10.17
CA LYS A 207 0.74 -13.97 -11.18
C LYS A 207 1.92 -13.15 -11.75
N GLY A 208 3.10 -13.75 -11.77
CA GLY A 208 4.33 -13.10 -12.27
C GLY A 208 5.02 -12.18 -11.26
N TRP A 209 4.52 -12.11 -10.03
CA TRP A 209 5.11 -11.38 -8.92
C TRP A 209 5.54 -12.31 -7.80
N THR A 210 6.64 -11.98 -7.14
CA THR A 210 6.89 -12.51 -5.80
C THR A 210 6.13 -11.65 -4.81
N THR A 211 5.50 -12.28 -3.82
CA THR A 211 4.73 -11.57 -2.79
C THR A 211 5.35 -11.79 -1.43
N TRP A 212 5.45 -10.74 -0.63
CA TRP A 212 5.93 -10.76 0.73
C TRP A 212 5.03 -9.89 1.60
N GLY A 213 4.49 -10.46 2.65
CA GLY A 213 3.58 -9.74 3.52
C GLY A 213 3.06 -10.62 4.64
N LEU A 214 2.36 -10.00 5.58
CA LEU A 214 1.80 -10.66 6.75
C LEU A 214 0.73 -11.67 6.37
N ASP A 215 -0.14 -11.29 5.44
CA ASP A 215 -1.28 -12.09 5.01
C ASP A 215 -0.86 -13.34 4.23
N MET A 216 0.38 -13.37 3.73
CA MET A 216 0.96 -14.54 3.06
C MET A 216 1.36 -15.66 4.04
N VAL A 217 1.41 -15.35 5.35
CA VAL A 217 1.73 -16.31 6.41
C VAL A 217 0.47 -16.84 7.10
N ILE A 218 -0.62 -16.10 7.02
CA ILE A 218 -1.86 -16.41 7.72
C ILE A 218 -2.83 -17.08 6.75
N ASP A 219 -3.08 -18.36 6.96
CA ASP A 219 -4.00 -19.22 6.19
C ASP A 219 -5.47 -18.70 6.16
N SER A 220 -5.78 -17.67 6.94
CA SER A 220 -7.12 -17.07 7.07
C SER A 220 -7.54 -16.16 5.91
N TYR A 221 -6.63 -15.85 4.97
CA TYR A 221 -6.90 -15.01 3.82
C TYR A 221 -7.11 -15.79 2.50
N LYS A 222 -7.44 -17.07 2.58
CA LYS A 222 -7.86 -17.89 1.41
C LYS A 222 -9.06 -17.30 0.64
N ALA A 223 -9.65 -16.21 1.12
CA ALA A 223 -10.83 -15.57 0.53
C ALA A 223 -10.53 -14.52 -0.55
N PHE A 224 -9.28 -14.19 -0.84
CA PHE A 224 -8.98 -13.24 -1.91
C PHE A 224 -8.62 -13.99 -3.18
N PRO A 225 -9.38 -13.81 -4.27
CA PRO A 225 -9.07 -14.46 -5.54
C PRO A 225 -7.71 -13.98 -6.06
N GLU A 226 -6.95 -14.91 -6.68
CA GLU A 226 -5.77 -14.55 -7.47
C GLU A 226 -6.14 -13.50 -8.51
N VAL A 227 -5.35 -12.42 -8.61
CA VAL A 227 -5.53 -11.48 -9.71
C VAL A 227 -5.10 -12.15 -10.99
N GLN A 228 -6.08 -12.46 -11.82
CA GLN A 228 -5.82 -12.78 -13.22
C GLN A 228 -5.70 -11.46 -13.98
N LEU A 229 -4.55 -11.22 -14.60
CA LEU A 229 -4.37 -10.09 -15.50
C LEU A 229 -5.41 -10.20 -16.60
N LYS A 230 -6.32 -9.22 -16.68
CA LYS A 230 -7.32 -9.21 -17.77
C LYS A 230 -6.58 -9.00 -19.09
N PRO A 231 -6.91 -9.78 -20.14
CA PRO A 231 -6.44 -9.48 -21.47
C PRO A 231 -6.94 -8.08 -21.87
N GLU A 232 -6.11 -7.34 -22.61
CA GLU A 232 -6.42 -5.98 -23.07
C GLU A 232 -7.80 -5.91 -23.71
N SER A 233 -8.76 -5.33 -23.03
CA SER A 233 -9.98 -4.89 -23.70
C SER A 233 -9.63 -3.61 -24.46
N LYS A 234 -9.60 -3.70 -25.80
CA LYS A 234 -9.59 -2.53 -26.68
C LYS A 234 -10.85 -1.72 -26.41
N LYS A 235 -10.83 -0.82 -25.43
CA LYS A 235 -11.86 0.21 -25.29
C LYS A 235 -11.44 1.39 -26.13
N LYS A 236 -12.28 1.71 -27.13
CA LYS A 236 -12.26 2.96 -27.86
C LYS A 236 -12.22 4.15 -26.89
N SER A 237 -11.40 5.10 -27.23
CA SER A 237 -11.22 6.36 -26.52
C SER A 237 -12.53 7.16 -26.45
N ASP A 238 -13.11 7.32 -25.28
CA ASP A 238 -13.99 8.45 -24.98
C ASP A 238 -13.10 9.62 -24.55
N TYR A 239 -12.44 10.24 -25.51
CA TYR A 239 -11.86 11.55 -25.32
C TYR A 239 -12.96 12.58 -25.64
N LEU A 240 -13.38 13.32 -24.64
CA LEU A 240 -13.94 14.65 -24.87
C LEU A 240 -12.81 15.49 -25.46
N GLU A 241 -12.92 15.83 -26.73
CA GLU A 241 -12.17 16.90 -27.33
C GLU A 241 -12.58 18.18 -26.58
N LEU A 242 -11.66 18.76 -25.84
CA LEU A 242 -11.80 20.11 -25.33
C LEU A 242 -11.34 21.03 -26.48
N ASP A 243 -12.29 21.59 -27.22
CA ASP A 243 -12.03 22.69 -28.11
C ASP A 243 -11.61 23.91 -27.27
N PHE A 244 -10.38 24.34 -27.47
CA PHE A 244 -9.90 25.63 -27.01
C PHE A 244 -10.15 26.62 -28.15
N GLU A 245 -11.16 27.47 -28.00
CA GLU A 245 -11.21 28.79 -28.66
C GLU A 245 -10.47 29.83 -27.80
#